data_ac5ecb0121881d719d1d57ee40a7762c
#
_entry.id   ac5ecb0121881d719d1d57ee40a7762c
#
_cell.length_a   1.000
_cell.length_b   1.000
_cell.length_c   1.000
_cell.angle_alpha   90.00
_cell.angle_beta   90.00
_cell.angle_gamma   90.00
#
_symmetry.space_group_name_H-M   'P 1'
#
loop_
_entity.id
_entity.type
_entity.pdbx_description
1 polymer ?
#
loop_
_entity_poly.entity_id
_entity_poly.type
_entity_poly.pdbx_seq_one_letter_code
_entity_poly.pdbx_strand_id
1 'polypeptide(L)'
;MKKIISIILALTAVMSGCTTLAEEKIKVTLDGQAMDFDVAPIIQNDRVLVPMRAIFEELHCSVDYTDIDGKQIITAKNDSNTISLEIGSNEMTVNDEKVSLDTAPVIIDDRTLVPLRAVSEALDCNVDWDGDTKTVAIAPHKYNEYYTQKLMENLPKDENYVISPFSLEMAMMMASEGAVGDTKQEITKAFDSPNTSLYSQIITDNKNKGIDIANSIWFNKDSGENAYFADDYQKKIQSDYQGNAQSVTNDDSIEMVNEWVEKQTNGKITNILSEENRGYVCALANAIYMKADWVNKFEKEGTYKETFTDINGDESEIDFMHQAADFKYYENGDTKAVKLPYENGLSMVVVLGDTKNILNDIHNNKMTGKLVDVSLPKFKAEYSIDY
;
A
#
# COMPACT_ATOMS: atom_id res chain seq x y z
N MET A 1 14.33 15.72 91.93
CA MET A 1 14.97 15.41 90.61
C MET A 1 14.13 14.39 89.93
N LYS A 2 13.18 14.80 89.15
CA LYS A 2 12.37 13.91 88.32
C LYS A 2 12.52 14.29 86.82
N LYS A 3 13.13 13.46 86.08
CA LYS A 3 13.26 13.62 84.62
C LYS A 3 11.94 13.33 83.96
N ILE A 4 11.38 14.29 83.26
CA ILE A 4 10.21 14.11 82.39
C ILE A 4 10.78 13.76 80.96
N ILE A 5 10.46 12.62 80.52
CA ILE A 5 10.77 12.19 79.13
C ILE A 5 9.53 12.54 78.30
N SER A 6 9.66 13.49 77.39
CA SER A 6 8.64 13.78 76.39
C SER A 6 8.83 12.85 75.23
N ILE A 7 7.84 12.02 74.96
CA ILE A 7 7.76 11.19 73.76
C ILE A 7 7.12 12.05 72.67
N ILE A 8 7.88 12.40 71.66
CA ILE A 8 7.37 13.02 70.42
C ILE A 8 6.94 11.87 69.51
N LEU A 9 5.64 11.74 69.29
CA LEU A 9 5.07 10.82 68.34
C LEU A 9 5.18 11.48 66.94
N ALA A 10 6.15 11.06 66.16
CA ALA A 10 6.25 11.46 64.74
C ALA A 10 5.25 10.66 63.93
N LEU A 11 4.17 11.28 63.48
CA LEU A 11 3.20 10.76 62.54
C LEU A 11 3.81 10.83 61.13
N THR A 12 4.44 9.77 60.68
CA THR A 12 4.83 9.64 59.26
C THR A 12 3.59 9.35 58.41
N ALA A 13 3.05 10.39 57.79
CA ALA A 13 2.08 10.18 56.70
C ALA A 13 2.79 9.47 55.54
N VAL A 14 2.51 8.20 55.36
CA VAL A 14 2.83 7.48 54.13
C VAL A 14 1.89 8.03 53.06
N MET A 15 2.36 8.98 52.29
CA MET A 15 1.71 9.33 51.03
C MET A 15 1.93 8.14 50.10
N SER A 16 0.97 7.22 50.03
CA SER A 16 0.84 6.31 48.92
C SER A 16 0.65 7.15 47.66
N GLY A 17 1.74 7.35 46.94
CA GLY A 17 1.68 7.86 45.58
C GLY A 17 0.88 6.84 44.75
N CYS A 18 -0.40 7.12 44.56
CA CYS A 18 -1.18 6.47 43.50
C CYS A 18 -0.56 6.98 42.20
N THR A 19 0.44 6.24 41.68
CA THR A 19 0.80 6.36 40.29
C THR A 19 -0.41 5.80 39.54
N THR A 20 -1.26 6.69 39.07
CA THR A 20 -2.17 6.35 37.99
C THR A 20 -1.27 5.89 36.85
N LEU A 21 -1.16 4.57 36.66
CA LEU A 21 -0.68 4.02 35.40
C LEU A 21 -1.59 4.65 34.34
N ALA A 22 -1.06 5.53 33.54
CA ALA A 22 -1.76 6.03 32.37
C ALA A 22 -2.14 4.77 31.58
N GLU A 23 -3.42 4.51 31.45
CA GLU A 23 -3.91 3.41 30.64
C GLU A 23 -3.39 3.68 29.23
N GLU A 24 -2.46 2.85 28.78
CA GLU A 24 -1.84 3.03 27.45
C GLU A 24 -2.95 2.85 26.42
N LYS A 25 -3.31 3.95 25.77
CA LYS A 25 -4.38 3.98 24.78
C LYS A 25 -3.99 3.15 23.56
N ILE A 26 -4.93 2.35 23.06
CA ILE A 26 -4.79 1.67 21.77
C ILE A 26 -4.75 2.74 20.69
N LYS A 27 -3.74 2.65 19.84
CA LYS A 27 -3.60 3.49 18.65
C LYS A 27 -4.04 2.70 17.43
N VAL A 28 -4.69 3.38 16.50
CA VAL A 28 -5.05 2.78 15.19
C VAL A 28 -4.50 3.71 14.13
N THR A 29 -3.85 3.14 13.14
CA THR A 29 -3.37 3.88 11.97
C THR A 29 -3.96 3.27 10.71
N LEU A 30 -4.31 4.12 9.75
CA LEU A 30 -4.72 3.72 8.41
C LEU A 30 -3.70 4.31 7.43
N ASP A 31 -3.05 3.46 6.64
CA ASP A 31 -1.95 3.84 5.74
C ASP A 31 -0.87 4.70 6.42
N GLY A 32 -0.53 4.34 7.66
CA GLY A 32 0.43 5.06 8.50
C GLY A 32 -0.06 6.37 9.13
N GLN A 33 -1.28 6.83 8.81
CA GLN A 33 -1.90 8.01 9.41
C GLN A 33 -2.66 7.61 10.67
N ALA A 34 -2.49 8.38 11.76
CA ALA A 34 -3.22 8.11 13.00
C ALA A 34 -4.71 8.40 12.82
N MET A 35 -5.55 7.47 13.27
CA MET A 35 -6.99 7.65 13.31
C MET A 35 -7.43 8.21 14.67
N ASP A 36 -8.32 9.17 14.66
CA ASP A 36 -8.96 9.71 15.84
C ASP A 36 -10.36 9.12 16.03
N PHE A 37 -10.72 8.79 17.27
CA PHE A 37 -12.02 8.21 17.61
C PHE A 37 -12.70 9.05 18.71
N ASP A 38 -13.99 9.25 18.57
CA ASP A 38 -14.83 9.91 19.59
C ASP A 38 -15.04 9.04 20.84
N VAL A 39 -15.07 7.72 20.68
CA VAL A 39 -15.00 6.70 21.74
C VAL A 39 -13.74 5.89 21.53
N ALA A 40 -12.92 5.74 22.57
CA ALA A 40 -11.63 5.08 22.47
C ALA A 40 -11.78 3.60 22.05
N PRO A 41 -10.89 3.06 21.21
CA PRO A 41 -10.79 1.64 20.95
C PRO A 41 -10.63 0.83 22.24
N ILE A 42 -11.25 -0.34 22.31
CA ILE A 42 -11.17 -1.26 23.45
C ILE A 42 -10.63 -2.63 23.03
N ILE A 43 -10.15 -3.41 24.00
CA ILE A 43 -9.88 -4.84 23.81
C ILE A 43 -10.96 -5.64 24.51
N GLN A 44 -11.61 -6.52 23.75
CA GLN A 44 -12.58 -7.48 24.25
C GLN A 44 -12.31 -8.83 23.62
N ASN A 45 -12.21 -9.89 24.44
CA ASN A 45 -11.88 -11.25 23.98
C ASN A 45 -10.59 -11.31 23.11
N ASP A 46 -9.55 -10.58 23.52
CA ASP A 46 -8.28 -10.45 22.79
C ASP A 46 -8.44 -9.87 21.36
N ARG A 47 -9.49 -9.10 21.11
CA ARG A 47 -9.74 -8.40 19.84
C ARG A 47 -9.95 -6.92 20.09
N VAL A 48 -9.39 -6.10 19.21
CA VAL A 48 -9.60 -4.65 19.23
C VAL A 48 -10.94 -4.35 18.58
N LEU A 49 -11.79 -3.62 19.31
CA LEU A 49 -13.05 -3.08 18.80
C LEU A 49 -12.91 -1.55 18.68
N VAL A 50 -13.46 -1.02 17.59
CA VAL A 50 -13.43 0.41 17.27
C VAL A 50 -14.82 0.92 16.90
N PRO A 51 -15.09 2.23 17.08
CA PRO A 51 -16.30 2.84 16.58
C PRO A 51 -16.47 2.61 15.08
N MET A 52 -17.57 1.96 14.69
CA MET A 52 -17.78 1.46 13.34
C MET A 52 -17.73 2.54 12.27
N ARG A 53 -18.35 3.70 12.58
CA ARG A 53 -18.47 4.78 11.59
C ARG A 53 -17.10 5.31 11.17
N ALA A 54 -16.23 5.55 12.16
CA ALA A 54 -14.88 6.04 11.88
C ALA A 54 -14.11 5.11 10.96
N ILE A 55 -14.15 3.78 11.21
CA ILE A 55 -13.39 2.83 10.37
C ILE A 55 -14.02 2.65 8.98
N PHE A 56 -15.35 2.55 8.90
CA PHE A 56 -16.00 2.34 7.61
C PHE A 56 -15.96 3.58 6.70
N GLU A 57 -16.11 4.79 7.25
CA GLU A 57 -16.02 6.03 6.48
C GLU A 57 -14.60 6.26 5.95
N GLU A 58 -13.57 6.02 6.76
CA GLU A 58 -12.17 6.10 6.32
C GLU A 58 -11.81 5.03 5.28
N LEU A 59 -12.49 3.88 5.30
CA LEU A 59 -12.39 2.85 4.26
C LEU A 59 -13.39 3.06 3.11
N HIS A 60 -13.90 4.28 2.97
CA HIS A 60 -14.80 4.71 1.87
C HIS A 60 -16.09 3.91 1.75
N CYS A 61 -16.60 3.40 2.86
CA CYS A 61 -17.89 2.72 2.90
C CYS A 61 -19.03 3.70 3.25
N SER A 62 -20.16 3.57 2.58
CA SER A 62 -21.43 4.07 3.11
C SER A 62 -21.89 3.17 4.24
N VAL A 63 -22.44 3.76 5.31
CA VAL A 63 -22.89 3.02 6.49
C VAL A 63 -24.36 3.29 6.76
N ASP A 64 -25.13 2.23 6.76
CA ASP A 64 -26.54 2.24 7.14
C ASP A 64 -26.77 1.44 8.42
N TYR A 65 -27.72 1.90 9.22
CA TYR A 65 -28.16 1.23 10.44
C TYR A 65 -29.66 0.99 10.37
N THR A 66 -30.07 -0.26 10.57
CA THR A 66 -31.49 -0.66 10.55
C THR A 66 -31.83 -1.47 11.80
N ASP A 67 -33.04 -1.25 12.33
CA ASP A 67 -33.64 -2.10 13.36
C ASP A 67 -34.81 -2.84 12.72
N ILE A 68 -34.69 -4.16 12.62
CA ILE A 68 -35.73 -5.04 12.05
C ILE A 68 -36.09 -6.10 13.13
N ASP A 69 -37.29 -6.02 13.64
CA ASP A 69 -37.81 -6.97 14.65
C ASP A 69 -36.92 -7.05 15.91
N GLY A 70 -36.32 -5.92 16.33
CA GLY A 70 -35.41 -5.86 17.47
C GLY A 70 -33.98 -6.32 17.18
N LYS A 71 -33.67 -6.65 15.94
CA LYS A 71 -32.31 -6.93 15.47
C LYS A 71 -31.69 -5.66 14.90
N GLN A 72 -30.63 -5.24 15.53
CA GLN A 72 -29.87 -4.07 15.15
C GLN A 72 -28.78 -4.47 14.14
N ILE A 73 -29.00 -4.08 12.89
CA ILE A 73 -28.13 -4.49 11.77
C ILE A 73 -27.39 -3.26 11.24
N ILE A 74 -26.10 -3.40 11.10
CA ILE A 74 -25.20 -2.45 10.43
C ILE A 74 -24.94 -2.99 9.04
N THR A 75 -25.12 -2.17 8.03
CA THR A 75 -24.67 -2.48 6.66
C THR A 75 -23.65 -1.45 6.23
N ALA A 76 -22.44 -1.91 5.92
CA ALA A 76 -21.39 -1.10 5.33
C ALA A 76 -21.18 -1.54 3.89
N LYS A 77 -21.10 -0.58 2.97
CA LYS A 77 -20.98 -0.86 1.54
C LYS A 77 -19.98 0.09 0.90
N ASN A 78 -19.05 -0.48 0.15
CA ASN A 78 -18.25 0.21 -0.86
C ASN A 78 -18.59 -0.33 -2.27
N ASP A 79 -17.81 0.05 -3.28
CA ASP A 79 -18.06 -0.36 -4.66
C ASP A 79 -17.97 -1.89 -4.87
N SER A 80 -17.30 -2.61 -3.99
CA SER A 80 -16.94 -4.02 -4.16
C SER A 80 -17.58 -4.93 -3.14
N ASN A 81 -17.69 -4.47 -1.90
CA ASN A 81 -18.09 -5.29 -0.77
C ASN A 81 -19.31 -4.71 -0.06
N THR A 82 -20.21 -5.61 0.32
CA THR A 82 -21.31 -5.31 1.23
C THR A 82 -21.11 -6.18 2.49
N ILE A 83 -20.87 -5.51 3.62
CA ILE A 83 -20.72 -6.16 4.92
C ILE A 83 -22.00 -5.93 5.72
N SER A 84 -22.53 -6.98 6.33
CA SER A 84 -23.65 -6.85 7.26
C SER A 84 -23.32 -7.51 8.60
N LEU A 85 -23.53 -6.76 9.67
CA LEU A 85 -23.22 -7.11 11.06
C LEU A 85 -24.48 -6.96 11.91
N GLU A 86 -24.88 -7.98 12.67
CA GLU A 86 -25.90 -7.87 13.72
C GLU A 86 -25.23 -7.63 15.07
N ILE A 87 -25.68 -6.61 15.81
CA ILE A 87 -25.14 -6.31 17.15
C ILE A 87 -25.38 -7.49 18.08
N GLY A 88 -24.34 -7.94 18.76
CA GLY A 88 -24.38 -9.10 19.64
C GLY A 88 -24.24 -10.46 18.94
N SER A 89 -24.13 -10.49 17.61
CA SER A 89 -23.92 -11.73 16.85
C SER A 89 -22.42 -11.97 16.58
N ASN A 90 -21.98 -13.22 16.72
CA ASN A 90 -20.63 -13.65 16.31
C ASN A 90 -20.58 -14.10 14.85
N GLU A 91 -21.48 -13.59 14.01
CA GLU A 91 -21.53 -13.86 12.59
C GLU A 91 -21.72 -12.54 11.84
N MET A 92 -21.00 -12.33 10.75
CA MET A 92 -21.24 -11.27 9.77
C MET A 92 -21.46 -11.90 8.40
N THR A 93 -21.95 -11.12 7.45
CA THR A 93 -21.97 -11.50 6.04
C THR A 93 -21.09 -10.55 5.24
N VAL A 94 -20.37 -11.09 4.28
CA VAL A 94 -19.59 -10.37 3.29
C VAL A 94 -20.04 -10.84 1.91
N ASN A 95 -20.67 -9.96 1.13
CA ASN A 95 -21.23 -10.31 -0.18
C ASN A 95 -22.13 -11.56 -0.13
N ASP A 96 -23.03 -11.60 0.88
CA ASP A 96 -23.95 -12.72 1.17
C ASP A 96 -23.30 -14.00 1.70
N GLU A 97 -21.98 -14.08 1.82
CA GLU A 97 -21.27 -15.19 2.44
C GLU A 97 -21.12 -14.97 3.96
N LYS A 98 -21.34 -16.03 4.73
CA LYS A 98 -21.25 -15.98 6.19
C LYS A 98 -19.81 -16.10 6.67
N VAL A 99 -19.39 -15.18 7.52
CA VAL A 99 -18.08 -15.13 8.16
C VAL A 99 -18.25 -15.13 9.68
N SER A 100 -17.53 -16.01 10.36
CA SER A 100 -17.55 -16.08 11.83
C SER A 100 -16.67 -15.01 12.45
N LEU A 101 -17.16 -14.37 13.51
CA LEU A 101 -16.46 -13.37 14.31
C LEU A 101 -15.97 -13.95 15.63
N ASP A 102 -14.75 -13.68 16.03
CA ASP A 102 -14.20 -14.05 17.34
C ASP A 102 -14.89 -13.27 18.50
N THR A 103 -15.38 -12.07 18.19
CA THR A 103 -16.14 -11.25 19.14
C THR A 103 -17.24 -10.49 18.41
N ALA A 104 -18.41 -10.37 19.07
CA ALA A 104 -19.57 -9.69 18.48
C ALA A 104 -19.41 -8.16 18.51
N PRO A 105 -20.04 -7.43 17.57
CA PRO A 105 -20.25 -5.99 17.70
C PRO A 105 -21.03 -5.64 18.96
N VAL A 106 -20.65 -4.55 19.64
CA VAL A 106 -21.28 -4.10 20.91
C VAL A 106 -21.59 -2.61 20.86
N ILE A 107 -22.50 -2.15 21.71
CA ILE A 107 -22.77 -0.73 21.93
C ILE A 107 -22.11 -0.30 23.23
N ILE A 108 -21.27 0.75 23.18
CA ILE A 108 -20.61 1.38 24.33
C ILE A 108 -20.69 2.90 24.11
N ASP A 109 -21.13 3.62 25.13
CA ASP A 109 -21.27 5.09 25.11
C ASP A 109 -22.01 5.62 23.86
N ASP A 110 -23.15 4.96 23.55
CA ASP A 110 -23.97 5.26 22.37
C ASP A 110 -23.24 5.12 21.01
N ARG A 111 -22.16 4.37 20.97
CA ARG A 111 -21.44 4.02 19.73
C ARG A 111 -21.41 2.51 19.54
N THR A 112 -21.64 2.09 18.32
CA THR A 112 -21.42 0.69 17.94
C THR A 112 -19.96 0.46 17.65
N LEU A 113 -19.34 -0.44 18.41
CA LEU A 113 -17.97 -0.88 18.21
C LEU A 113 -17.97 -2.21 17.48
N VAL A 114 -17.12 -2.35 16.49
CA VAL A 114 -16.98 -3.54 15.65
C VAL A 114 -15.57 -4.13 15.75
N PRO A 115 -15.41 -5.46 15.59
CA PRO A 115 -14.09 -6.10 15.56
C PRO A 115 -13.25 -5.57 14.41
N LEU A 116 -12.26 -4.72 14.72
CA LEU A 116 -11.49 -3.97 13.74
C LEU A 116 -10.88 -4.87 12.66
N ARG A 117 -10.18 -5.94 13.08
CA ARG A 117 -9.51 -6.84 12.12
C ARG A 117 -10.51 -7.48 11.18
N ALA A 118 -11.60 -8.05 11.69
CA ALA A 118 -12.58 -8.76 10.88
C ALA A 118 -13.22 -7.85 9.82
N VAL A 119 -13.61 -6.62 10.19
CA VAL A 119 -14.21 -5.68 9.22
C VAL A 119 -13.20 -5.11 8.25
N SER A 120 -11.97 -4.87 8.68
CA SER A 120 -10.92 -4.36 7.79
C SER A 120 -10.45 -5.43 6.79
N GLU A 121 -10.26 -6.67 7.24
CA GLU A 121 -9.92 -7.80 6.35
C GLU A 121 -11.05 -8.12 5.37
N ALA A 122 -12.32 -7.97 5.78
CA ALA A 122 -13.48 -8.10 4.88
C ALA A 122 -13.57 -6.99 3.83
N LEU A 123 -12.83 -5.90 4.01
CA LEU A 123 -12.63 -4.81 3.04
C LEU A 123 -11.24 -4.87 2.38
N ASP A 124 -10.63 -6.06 2.39
CA ASP A 124 -9.32 -6.33 1.78
C ASP A 124 -8.17 -5.47 2.33
N CYS A 125 -8.21 -5.14 3.62
CA CYS A 125 -7.12 -4.47 4.30
C CYS A 125 -6.25 -5.46 5.06
N ASN A 126 -4.94 -5.25 5.06
CA ASN A 126 -4.04 -5.89 6.02
C ASN A 126 -4.19 -5.25 7.38
N VAL A 127 -4.14 -6.06 8.44
CA VAL A 127 -4.24 -5.58 9.83
C VAL A 127 -3.13 -6.20 10.66
N ASP A 128 -2.16 -5.36 11.04
CA ASP A 128 -1.07 -5.74 11.93
C ASP A 128 -1.26 -5.20 13.34
N TRP A 129 -0.78 -5.93 14.33
CA TRP A 129 -0.81 -5.54 15.73
C TRP A 129 0.60 -5.48 16.31
N ASP A 130 1.00 -4.31 16.75
CA ASP A 130 2.21 -4.12 17.55
C ASP A 130 1.84 -4.10 19.04
N GLY A 131 2.18 -5.17 19.74
CA GLY A 131 1.89 -5.33 21.17
C GLY A 131 2.72 -4.43 22.08
N ASP A 132 3.90 -4.00 21.65
CA ASP A 132 4.79 -3.14 22.42
C ASP A 132 4.31 -1.70 22.43
N THR A 133 3.82 -1.21 21.30
CA THR A 133 3.29 0.16 21.15
C THR A 133 1.76 0.23 21.29
N LYS A 134 1.07 -0.92 21.41
CA LYS A 134 -0.40 -1.07 21.36
C LYS A 134 -1.01 -0.39 20.13
N THR A 135 -0.40 -0.58 18.99
CA THR A 135 -0.81 0.02 17.73
C THR A 135 -1.39 -1.04 16.79
N VAL A 136 -2.57 -0.79 16.26
CA VAL A 136 -3.13 -1.50 15.11
C VAL A 136 -2.81 -0.70 13.86
N ALA A 137 -2.10 -1.30 12.92
CA ALA A 137 -1.85 -0.72 11.61
C ALA A 137 -2.78 -1.38 10.59
N ILE A 138 -3.58 -0.56 9.92
CA ILE A 138 -4.44 -0.97 8.81
C ILE A 138 -3.80 -0.44 7.53
N ALA A 139 -3.58 -1.32 6.58
CA ALA A 139 -3.15 -0.96 5.24
C ALA A 139 -4.27 -1.36 4.26
N PRO A 140 -4.97 -0.39 3.64
CA PRO A 140 -5.88 -0.70 2.56
C PRO A 140 -5.07 -1.30 1.42
N HIS A 141 -5.44 -2.44 0.94
CA HIS A 141 -4.71 -3.20 -0.05
C HIS A 141 -3.48 -3.96 0.47
N LYS A 142 -3.54 -5.27 0.33
CA LYS A 142 -2.34 -6.13 0.46
C LYS A 142 -1.37 -5.77 -0.66
N TYR A 143 -0.40 -4.92 -0.37
CA TYR A 143 0.75 -4.81 -1.26
C TYR A 143 1.36 -6.22 -1.33
N ASN A 144 1.43 -6.78 -2.52
CA ASN A 144 1.95 -8.14 -2.67
C ASN A 144 3.47 -8.14 -2.48
N GLU A 145 3.90 -8.03 -1.20
CA GLU A 145 5.32 -8.05 -0.83
C GLU A 145 5.97 -9.37 -1.28
N TYR A 146 5.23 -10.46 -1.18
CA TYR A 146 5.71 -11.76 -1.63
C TYR A 146 5.99 -11.76 -3.13
N TYR A 147 5.08 -11.25 -3.93
CA TYR A 147 5.27 -11.14 -5.39
C TYR A 147 6.42 -10.17 -5.73
N THR A 148 6.44 -9.00 -5.11
CA THR A 148 7.52 -8.02 -5.28
C THR A 148 8.88 -8.62 -4.92
N GLN A 149 8.97 -9.32 -3.79
CA GLN A 149 10.18 -10.02 -3.36
C GLN A 149 10.59 -11.09 -4.37
N LYS A 150 9.66 -11.91 -4.84
CA LYS A 150 9.89 -12.94 -5.87
C LYS A 150 10.37 -12.33 -7.18
N LEU A 151 9.77 -11.23 -7.62
CA LEU A 151 10.22 -10.51 -8.80
C LEU A 151 11.66 -10.03 -8.64
N MET A 152 11.98 -9.38 -7.52
CA MET A 152 13.33 -8.89 -7.22
C MET A 152 14.37 -10.02 -7.16
N GLU A 153 14.02 -11.20 -6.63
CA GLU A 153 14.93 -12.36 -6.55
C GLU A 153 15.35 -12.89 -7.93
N ASN A 154 14.50 -12.69 -8.96
CA ASN A 154 14.72 -13.17 -10.31
C ASN A 154 15.37 -12.14 -11.25
N LEU A 155 15.59 -10.90 -10.78
CA LEU A 155 16.26 -9.88 -11.57
C LEU A 155 17.79 -10.05 -11.56
N PRO A 156 18.48 -9.55 -12.60
CA PRO A 156 19.93 -9.51 -12.63
C PRO A 156 20.50 -8.79 -11.40
N LYS A 157 21.58 -9.31 -10.82
CA LYS A 157 22.20 -8.71 -9.63
C LYS A 157 23.39 -7.81 -9.96
N ASP A 158 23.87 -7.90 -11.17
CA ASP A 158 25.04 -7.21 -11.73
C ASP A 158 24.69 -6.09 -12.72
N GLU A 159 23.41 -5.79 -12.86
CA GLU A 159 22.90 -4.74 -13.74
C GLU A 159 22.00 -3.76 -13.01
N ASN A 160 21.92 -2.52 -13.52
CA ASN A 160 20.93 -1.56 -13.07
C ASN A 160 19.56 -1.89 -13.70
N TYR A 161 18.52 -1.90 -12.90
CA TYR A 161 17.15 -2.09 -13.40
C TYR A 161 16.16 -1.15 -12.72
N VAL A 162 15.06 -0.91 -13.41
CA VAL A 162 13.88 -0.20 -12.90
C VAL A 162 12.65 -1.04 -13.23
N ILE A 163 11.90 -1.42 -12.21
CA ILE A 163 10.68 -2.21 -12.35
C ILE A 163 9.54 -1.58 -11.58
N SER A 164 8.32 -1.84 -12.01
CA SER A 164 7.10 -1.51 -11.28
C SER A 164 6.29 -2.78 -11.05
N PRO A 165 6.37 -3.39 -9.87
CA PRO A 165 5.57 -4.58 -9.54
C PRO A 165 4.07 -4.31 -9.69
N PHE A 166 3.61 -3.12 -9.29
CA PHE A 166 2.23 -2.71 -9.42
C PHE A 166 1.76 -2.59 -10.89
N SER A 167 2.61 -2.10 -11.79
CA SER A 167 2.30 -2.07 -13.22
C SER A 167 2.10 -3.45 -13.80
N LEU A 168 2.96 -4.39 -13.42
CA LEU A 168 2.86 -5.78 -13.88
C LEU A 168 1.61 -6.45 -13.30
N GLU A 169 1.30 -6.24 -12.02
CA GLU A 169 0.07 -6.72 -11.39
C GLU A 169 -1.16 -6.22 -12.15
N MET A 170 -1.28 -4.91 -12.38
CA MET A 170 -2.41 -4.33 -13.10
C MET A 170 -2.57 -4.89 -14.50
N ALA A 171 -1.48 -5.02 -15.26
CA ALA A 171 -1.50 -5.59 -16.60
C ALA A 171 -1.99 -7.05 -16.59
N MET A 172 -1.46 -7.86 -15.67
CA MET A 172 -1.86 -9.27 -15.55
C MET A 172 -3.29 -9.43 -15.02
N MET A 173 -3.74 -8.55 -14.13
CA MET A 173 -5.14 -8.57 -13.70
C MET A 173 -6.10 -8.17 -14.82
N MET A 174 -5.76 -7.20 -15.67
CA MET A 174 -6.54 -6.93 -16.90
C MET A 174 -6.63 -8.17 -17.80
N ALA A 175 -5.54 -8.91 -17.94
CA ALA A 175 -5.57 -10.17 -18.68
C ALA A 175 -6.48 -11.22 -18.00
N SER A 176 -6.43 -11.33 -16.68
CA SER A 176 -7.23 -12.26 -15.89
C SER A 176 -8.74 -12.02 -16.02
N GLU A 177 -9.17 -10.77 -16.24
CA GLU A 177 -10.58 -10.44 -16.43
C GLU A 177 -11.15 -11.03 -17.73
N GLY A 178 -10.31 -11.24 -18.74
CA GLY A 178 -10.68 -11.96 -19.98
C GLY A 178 -10.47 -13.46 -19.91
N ALA A 179 -9.79 -13.96 -18.89
CA ALA A 179 -9.50 -15.38 -18.73
C ALA A 179 -10.63 -16.13 -17.99
N VAL A 180 -10.72 -17.42 -18.22
CA VAL A 180 -11.68 -18.33 -17.56
C VAL A 180 -10.99 -19.59 -17.06
N GLY A 181 -11.62 -20.30 -16.12
CA GLY A 181 -11.14 -21.60 -15.62
C GLY A 181 -9.76 -21.49 -14.95
N ASP A 182 -8.90 -22.46 -15.24
CA ASP A 182 -7.59 -22.61 -14.61
C ASP A 182 -6.67 -21.42 -14.90
N THR A 183 -6.70 -20.88 -16.13
CA THR A 183 -5.88 -19.71 -16.50
C THR A 183 -6.18 -18.50 -15.61
N LYS A 184 -7.46 -18.21 -15.36
CA LYS A 184 -7.82 -17.11 -14.44
C LYS A 184 -7.29 -17.38 -13.04
N GLN A 185 -7.45 -18.60 -12.53
CA GLN A 185 -7.00 -18.97 -11.19
C GLN A 185 -5.48 -18.90 -11.06
N GLU A 186 -4.73 -19.36 -12.05
CA GLU A 186 -3.27 -19.30 -12.04
C GLU A 186 -2.76 -17.87 -12.02
N ILE A 187 -3.32 -17.00 -12.89
CA ILE A 187 -2.94 -15.58 -12.90
C ILE A 187 -3.26 -14.93 -11.56
N THR A 188 -4.50 -15.03 -11.07
CA THR A 188 -4.89 -14.36 -9.80
C THR A 188 -4.10 -14.87 -8.62
N LYS A 189 -3.83 -16.18 -8.56
CA LYS A 189 -3.02 -16.79 -7.51
C LYS A 189 -1.56 -16.33 -7.53
N ALA A 190 -0.98 -16.12 -8.72
CA ALA A 190 0.39 -15.62 -8.84
C ALA A 190 0.58 -14.25 -8.20
N PHE A 191 -0.49 -13.46 -8.12
CA PHE A 191 -0.54 -12.13 -7.50
C PHE A 191 -1.30 -12.11 -6.16
N ASP A 192 -1.42 -13.25 -5.48
CA ASP A 192 -2.11 -13.37 -4.18
C ASP A 192 -3.58 -12.91 -4.21
N SER A 193 -4.24 -13.09 -5.37
CA SER A 193 -5.66 -12.78 -5.59
C SER A 193 -6.04 -11.34 -5.19
N PRO A 194 -5.46 -10.32 -5.82
CA PRO A 194 -5.70 -8.92 -5.44
C PRO A 194 -7.16 -8.52 -5.67
N ASN A 195 -7.64 -7.57 -4.88
CA ASN A 195 -8.95 -6.97 -5.09
C ASN A 195 -8.89 -5.92 -6.21
N THR A 196 -9.23 -6.33 -7.41
CA THR A 196 -9.16 -5.47 -8.61
C THR A 196 -10.13 -4.30 -8.59
N SER A 197 -11.21 -4.36 -7.79
CA SER A 197 -12.18 -3.28 -7.69
C SER A 197 -11.63 -2.03 -6.99
N LEU A 198 -10.54 -2.17 -6.23
CA LEU A 198 -9.85 -1.04 -5.61
C LEU A 198 -8.95 -0.27 -6.58
N TYR A 199 -8.62 -0.83 -7.75
CA TYR A 199 -7.67 -0.20 -8.65
C TYR A 199 -8.12 1.16 -9.16
N SER A 200 -9.42 1.33 -9.46
CA SER A 200 -9.95 2.63 -9.88
C SER A 200 -9.76 3.69 -8.81
N GLN A 201 -9.97 3.35 -7.53
CA GLN A 201 -9.72 4.24 -6.40
C GLN A 201 -8.22 4.55 -6.25
N ILE A 202 -7.37 3.52 -6.29
CA ILE A 202 -5.91 3.68 -6.21
C ILE A 202 -5.39 4.60 -7.32
N ILE A 203 -5.88 4.45 -8.56
CA ILE A 203 -5.52 5.32 -9.67
C ILE A 203 -5.93 6.76 -9.40
N THR A 204 -7.17 6.98 -8.90
CA THR A 204 -7.69 8.30 -8.58
C THR A 204 -6.90 8.96 -7.46
N ASP A 205 -6.59 8.25 -6.38
CA ASP A 205 -5.84 8.76 -5.23
C ASP A 205 -4.40 9.13 -5.63
N ASN A 206 -3.76 8.30 -6.46
CA ASN A 206 -2.43 8.58 -6.97
C ASN A 206 -2.43 9.78 -7.93
N LYS A 207 -3.46 9.94 -8.76
CA LYS A 207 -3.59 11.11 -9.61
C LYS A 207 -3.70 12.40 -8.81
N ASN A 208 -4.41 12.39 -7.69
CA ASN A 208 -4.48 13.51 -6.76
C ASN A 208 -3.13 13.84 -6.11
N LYS A 209 -2.22 12.88 -6.08
CA LYS A 209 -0.82 13.04 -5.63
C LYS A 209 0.16 13.38 -6.76
N GLY A 210 -0.34 13.63 -7.98
CA GLY A 210 0.50 13.94 -9.15
C GLY A 210 1.20 12.72 -9.75
N ILE A 211 0.61 11.54 -9.61
CA ILE A 211 1.07 10.31 -10.23
C ILE A 211 0.02 9.89 -11.26
N ASP A 212 0.42 9.87 -12.52
CA ASP A 212 -0.43 9.40 -13.60
C ASP A 212 -0.21 7.90 -13.80
N ILE A 213 -1.29 7.13 -13.69
CA ILE A 213 -1.33 5.69 -13.97
C ILE A 213 -2.29 5.50 -15.13
N ALA A 214 -1.81 4.88 -16.19
CA ALA A 214 -2.59 4.65 -17.40
C ALA A 214 -2.55 3.17 -17.81
N ASN A 215 -3.70 2.64 -18.17
CA ASN A 215 -3.89 1.24 -18.53
C ASN A 215 -4.47 1.12 -19.92
N SER A 216 -3.98 0.17 -20.71
CA SER A 216 -4.59 -0.18 -21.97
C SER A 216 -4.35 -1.64 -22.33
N ILE A 217 -5.29 -2.18 -23.09
CA ILE A 217 -5.18 -3.49 -23.74
C ILE A 217 -5.51 -3.35 -25.22
N TRP A 218 -4.68 -3.92 -26.05
CA TRP A 218 -4.74 -3.80 -27.49
C TRP A 218 -4.90 -5.19 -28.12
N PHE A 219 -5.96 -5.36 -28.89
CA PHE A 219 -6.22 -6.60 -29.60
C PHE A 219 -5.96 -6.41 -31.09
N ASN A 220 -5.14 -7.30 -31.67
CA ASN A 220 -4.86 -7.29 -33.09
C ASN A 220 -5.93 -8.07 -33.87
N LYS A 221 -6.77 -7.36 -34.65
CA LYS A 221 -7.85 -7.96 -35.43
C LYS A 221 -7.37 -8.95 -36.48
N ASP A 222 -6.13 -8.78 -36.95
CA ASP A 222 -5.56 -9.63 -38.01
C ASP A 222 -4.91 -10.89 -37.45
N SER A 223 -4.86 -11.07 -36.13
CA SER A 223 -4.28 -12.22 -35.45
C SER A 223 -5.18 -13.45 -35.40
N GLY A 224 -6.49 -13.32 -35.72
CA GLY A 224 -7.45 -14.43 -35.69
C GLY A 224 -8.82 -14.06 -36.23
N GLU A 225 -9.54 -15.05 -36.70
CA GLU A 225 -10.89 -14.86 -37.23
C GLU A 225 -11.88 -14.47 -36.13
N ASN A 226 -12.62 -13.38 -36.35
CA ASN A 226 -13.72 -12.88 -35.48
C ASN A 226 -13.39 -12.59 -34.01
N ALA A 227 -12.14 -12.36 -33.68
CA ALA A 227 -11.79 -11.99 -32.33
C ALA A 227 -12.06 -10.49 -32.07
N TYR A 228 -12.68 -10.19 -30.93
CA TYR A 228 -13.04 -8.85 -30.49
C TYR A 228 -13.15 -8.82 -28.96
N PHE A 229 -13.03 -7.63 -28.37
CA PHE A 229 -13.33 -7.47 -26.96
C PHE A 229 -14.84 -7.54 -26.72
N ALA A 230 -15.27 -8.39 -25.80
CA ALA A 230 -16.65 -8.41 -25.33
C ALA A 230 -17.01 -7.09 -24.64
N ASP A 231 -18.24 -6.63 -24.81
CA ASP A 231 -18.71 -5.36 -24.25
C ASP A 231 -18.56 -5.30 -22.72
N ASP A 232 -18.81 -6.40 -22.03
CA ASP A 232 -18.70 -6.49 -20.58
C ASP A 232 -17.24 -6.40 -20.12
N TYR A 233 -16.31 -7.01 -20.88
CA TYR A 233 -14.89 -6.87 -20.64
C TYR A 233 -14.42 -5.42 -20.80
N GLN A 234 -14.81 -4.75 -21.87
CA GLN A 234 -14.46 -3.35 -22.10
C GLN A 234 -14.96 -2.45 -20.98
N LYS A 235 -16.21 -2.64 -20.55
CA LYS A 235 -16.78 -1.90 -19.41
C LYS A 235 -15.99 -2.14 -18.14
N LYS A 236 -15.61 -3.37 -17.84
CA LYS A 236 -14.84 -3.72 -16.65
C LYS A 236 -13.44 -3.08 -16.67
N ILE A 237 -12.74 -3.14 -17.81
CA ILE A 237 -11.44 -2.46 -17.97
C ILE A 237 -11.59 -0.95 -17.75
N GLN A 238 -12.67 -0.36 -18.23
CA GLN A 238 -12.91 1.07 -18.03
C GLN A 238 -13.27 1.42 -16.58
N SER A 239 -14.14 0.65 -15.91
CA SER A 239 -14.60 0.94 -14.55
C SER A 239 -13.52 0.69 -13.50
N ASP A 240 -12.89 -0.49 -13.53
CA ASP A 240 -12.03 -0.96 -12.45
C ASP A 240 -10.59 -0.53 -12.65
N TYR A 241 -10.12 -0.43 -13.89
CA TYR A 241 -8.72 -0.09 -14.22
C TYR A 241 -8.56 1.32 -14.81
N GLN A 242 -9.66 2.09 -14.99
CA GLN A 242 -9.67 3.35 -15.75
C GLN A 242 -8.94 3.19 -17.11
N GLY A 243 -8.99 1.98 -17.64
CA GLY A 243 -8.23 1.56 -18.79
C GLY A 243 -9.01 1.63 -20.10
N ASN A 244 -8.31 1.40 -21.20
CA ASN A 244 -8.88 1.42 -22.54
C ASN A 244 -8.61 0.07 -23.23
N ALA A 245 -9.66 -0.57 -23.75
CA ALA A 245 -9.55 -1.77 -24.55
C ALA A 245 -9.80 -1.44 -26.02
N GLN A 246 -8.79 -1.55 -26.87
CA GLN A 246 -8.84 -1.15 -28.27
C GLN A 246 -8.46 -2.31 -29.20
N SER A 247 -9.07 -2.30 -30.40
CA SER A 247 -8.69 -3.21 -31.47
C SER A 247 -7.96 -2.46 -32.58
N VAL A 248 -6.82 -3.00 -33.00
CA VAL A 248 -5.94 -2.45 -34.04
C VAL A 248 -5.73 -3.42 -35.18
N THR A 249 -5.20 -2.95 -36.31
CA THR A 249 -4.73 -3.79 -37.40
C THR A 249 -3.23 -4.07 -37.26
N ASN A 250 -2.69 -5.04 -38.01
CA ASN A 250 -1.24 -5.26 -38.04
C ASN A 250 -0.47 -4.00 -38.41
N ASP A 251 -0.97 -3.23 -39.38
CA ASP A 251 -0.28 -2.07 -39.91
C ASP A 251 -0.17 -0.94 -38.87
N ASP A 252 -1.24 -0.72 -38.11
CA ASP A 252 -1.34 0.38 -37.15
C ASP A 252 -0.85 0.03 -35.74
N SER A 253 -0.67 -1.27 -35.46
CA SER A 253 -0.56 -1.81 -34.10
C SER A 253 0.65 -1.26 -33.33
N ILE A 254 1.79 -1.16 -33.95
CA ILE A 254 3.05 -0.69 -33.34
C ILE A 254 2.98 0.82 -33.08
N GLU A 255 2.59 1.58 -34.09
CA GLU A 255 2.52 3.04 -34.01
C GLU A 255 1.52 3.50 -32.95
N MET A 256 0.30 2.96 -32.96
CA MET A 256 -0.75 3.35 -32.02
C MET A 256 -0.39 3.02 -30.56
N VAL A 257 0.22 1.87 -30.28
CA VAL A 257 0.66 1.51 -28.92
C VAL A 257 1.80 2.42 -28.48
N ASN A 258 2.80 2.65 -29.33
CA ASN A 258 3.92 3.50 -29.01
C ASN A 258 3.49 4.95 -28.77
N GLU A 259 2.65 5.54 -29.63
CA GLU A 259 2.09 6.88 -29.43
C GLU A 259 1.29 6.99 -28.14
N TRP A 260 0.49 5.95 -27.80
CA TRP A 260 -0.25 5.94 -26.55
C TRP A 260 0.70 5.98 -25.35
N VAL A 261 1.73 5.13 -25.32
CA VAL A 261 2.71 5.09 -24.21
C VAL A 261 3.49 6.39 -24.13
N GLU A 262 3.96 6.94 -25.26
CA GLU A 262 4.64 8.23 -25.29
C GLU A 262 3.79 9.33 -24.65
N LYS A 263 2.51 9.40 -25.02
CA LYS A 263 1.56 10.35 -24.45
C LYS A 263 1.38 10.16 -22.94
N GLN A 264 1.18 8.92 -22.47
CA GLN A 264 0.95 8.64 -21.05
C GLN A 264 2.21 8.88 -20.20
N THR A 265 3.39 8.79 -20.78
CA THR A 265 4.67 9.00 -20.07
C THR A 265 5.28 10.38 -20.29
N ASN A 266 4.52 11.32 -20.84
CA ASN A 266 5.00 12.67 -21.18
C ASN A 266 6.30 12.63 -22.01
N GLY A 267 6.37 11.75 -23.01
CA GLY A 267 7.51 11.59 -23.91
C GLY A 267 8.73 10.90 -23.28
N LYS A 268 8.57 10.25 -22.11
CA LYS A 268 9.70 9.55 -21.45
C LYS A 268 9.95 8.17 -22.03
N ILE A 269 8.89 7.49 -22.49
CA ILE A 269 8.97 6.19 -23.16
C ILE A 269 8.32 6.36 -24.54
N THR A 270 9.07 6.11 -25.60
CA THR A 270 8.60 6.39 -26.97
C THR A 270 8.41 5.13 -27.83
N ASN A 271 9.18 4.07 -27.59
CA ASN A 271 9.19 2.87 -28.45
C ASN A 271 9.24 1.62 -27.60
N ILE A 272 8.07 1.12 -27.16
CA ILE A 272 7.98 -0.15 -26.42
C ILE A 272 7.75 -1.35 -27.34
N LEU A 273 7.21 -1.12 -28.54
CA LEU A 273 7.05 -2.14 -29.59
C LEU A 273 7.92 -1.79 -30.80
N SER A 274 8.50 -2.82 -31.39
CA SER A 274 9.29 -2.76 -32.63
C SER A 274 8.66 -3.61 -33.72
N GLU A 275 9.22 -3.61 -34.94
CA GLU A 275 8.79 -4.46 -36.03
C GLU A 275 8.86 -5.97 -35.68
N GLU A 276 9.74 -6.36 -34.77
CA GLU A 276 9.86 -7.76 -34.30
C GLU A 276 8.62 -8.20 -33.52
N ASN A 277 7.91 -7.26 -32.90
CA ASN A 277 6.65 -7.53 -32.17
C ASN A 277 5.42 -7.55 -33.09
N ARG A 278 5.56 -7.24 -34.40
CA ARG A 278 4.43 -7.22 -35.33
C ARG A 278 3.73 -8.59 -35.39
N GLY A 279 2.41 -8.56 -35.37
CA GLY A 279 1.60 -9.76 -35.40
C GLY A 279 1.25 -10.36 -34.03
N TYR A 280 1.49 -9.62 -32.94
CA TYR A 280 1.00 -10.03 -31.63
C TYR A 280 -0.52 -10.24 -31.63
N VAL A 281 -1.02 -11.10 -30.78
CA VAL A 281 -2.46 -11.31 -30.59
C VAL A 281 -3.06 -10.23 -29.71
N CYS A 282 -2.42 -9.98 -28.58
CA CYS A 282 -2.85 -8.99 -27.59
C CYS A 282 -1.62 -8.33 -26.95
N ALA A 283 -1.67 -7.02 -26.77
CA ALA A 283 -0.69 -6.28 -26.01
C ALA A 283 -1.36 -5.62 -24.80
N LEU A 284 -0.77 -5.78 -23.63
CA LEU A 284 -1.17 -5.10 -22.41
C LEU A 284 -0.12 -4.02 -22.13
N ALA A 285 -0.59 -2.82 -21.87
CA ALA A 285 0.29 -1.72 -21.52
C ALA A 285 -0.20 -1.02 -20.26
N ASN A 286 0.69 -0.91 -19.30
CA ASN A 286 0.53 -0.02 -18.15
C ASN A 286 1.68 0.99 -18.16
N ALA A 287 1.37 2.24 -17.89
CA ALA A 287 2.35 3.30 -17.79
C ALA A 287 2.14 4.06 -16.47
N ILE A 288 3.21 4.25 -15.71
CA ILE A 288 3.20 5.11 -14.53
C ILE A 288 4.18 6.25 -14.77
N TYR A 289 3.68 7.47 -14.59
CA TYR A 289 4.48 8.67 -14.62
C TYR A 289 4.39 9.39 -13.28
N MET A 290 5.53 9.70 -12.68
CA MET A 290 5.64 10.48 -11.46
C MET A 290 6.70 11.57 -11.61
N LYS A 291 6.34 12.76 -11.15
CA LYS A 291 7.29 13.84 -10.92
C LYS A 291 6.94 14.50 -9.59
N ALA A 292 7.84 14.48 -8.63
CA ALA A 292 7.63 15.04 -7.32
C ALA A 292 8.89 15.73 -6.79
N ASP A 293 8.69 16.78 -6.00
CA ASP A 293 9.76 17.47 -5.30
C ASP A 293 9.98 16.82 -3.93
N TRP A 294 11.21 16.90 -3.42
CA TRP A 294 11.56 16.43 -2.09
C TRP A 294 11.01 17.37 -1.01
N VAL A 295 10.50 16.85 0.09
CA VAL A 295 10.18 17.65 1.29
C VAL A 295 11.42 18.36 1.80
N ASN A 296 12.54 17.64 1.93
CA ASN A 296 13.85 18.20 2.22
C ASN A 296 14.62 18.24 0.91
N LYS A 297 14.79 19.44 0.33
CA LYS A 297 15.45 19.60 -0.97
C LYS A 297 16.96 19.46 -0.85
N PHE A 298 17.56 18.82 -1.83
CA PHE A 298 19.01 18.86 -2.01
C PHE A 298 19.39 20.19 -2.66
N GLU A 299 20.14 21.02 -1.95
CA GLU A 299 20.60 22.30 -2.46
C GLU A 299 21.66 22.09 -3.54
N LYS A 300 21.71 23.01 -4.52
CA LYS A 300 22.66 22.91 -5.64
C LYS A 300 24.11 23.02 -5.15
N GLU A 301 24.33 23.86 -4.17
CA GLU A 301 25.63 24.10 -3.53
C GLU A 301 26.13 22.89 -2.74
N GLY A 302 25.20 22.02 -2.30
CA GLY A 302 25.49 20.74 -1.69
C GLY A 302 25.66 19.60 -2.70
N THR A 303 25.76 19.91 -4.00
CA THR A 303 25.98 18.91 -5.04
C THR A 303 27.38 19.09 -5.63
N TYR A 304 28.24 18.10 -5.45
CA TYR A 304 29.61 18.12 -5.94
C TYR A 304 30.10 16.72 -6.32
N LYS A 305 31.22 16.65 -7.02
CA LYS A 305 31.78 15.40 -7.50
C LYS A 305 32.47 14.64 -6.40
N GLU A 306 32.14 13.34 -6.33
CA GLU A 306 32.80 12.35 -5.48
C GLU A 306 33.05 11.06 -6.26
N THR A 307 33.97 10.27 -5.76
CA THR A 307 34.28 8.96 -6.34
C THR A 307 33.14 7.98 -6.06
N PHE A 308 32.59 7.42 -7.09
CA PHE A 308 31.65 6.29 -7.02
C PHE A 308 32.40 5.02 -7.46
N THR A 309 32.34 3.99 -6.65
CA THR A 309 32.88 2.67 -6.97
C THR A 309 31.74 1.75 -7.32
N ASP A 310 31.74 1.20 -8.51
CA ASP A 310 30.70 0.27 -8.96
C ASP A 310 30.89 -1.15 -8.39
N ILE A 311 29.99 -2.07 -8.77
CA ILE A 311 30.01 -3.47 -8.30
C ILE A 311 31.26 -4.23 -8.77
N ASN A 312 31.93 -3.79 -9.84
CA ASN A 312 33.16 -4.38 -10.37
C ASN A 312 34.41 -3.82 -9.70
N GLY A 313 34.26 -2.76 -8.91
CA GLY A 313 35.36 -2.02 -8.30
C GLY A 313 35.92 -0.90 -9.17
N ASP A 314 35.25 -0.58 -10.28
CA ASP A 314 35.66 0.53 -11.16
C ASP A 314 35.22 1.88 -10.54
N GLU A 315 36.15 2.84 -10.53
CA GLU A 315 35.93 4.15 -9.95
C GLU A 315 35.54 5.18 -11.03
N SER A 316 34.60 6.03 -10.70
CA SER A 316 34.17 7.16 -11.54
C SER A 316 33.81 8.38 -10.69
N GLU A 317 34.04 9.58 -11.24
CA GLU A 317 33.71 10.87 -10.64
C GLU A 317 32.30 11.27 -11.07
N ILE A 318 31.31 11.18 -10.15
CA ILE A 318 29.92 11.56 -10.42
C ILE A 318 29.44 12.61 -9.42
N ASP A 319 28.37 13.29 -9.76
CA ASP A 319 27.77 14.29 -8.86
C ASP A 319 26.99 13.59 -7.75
N PHE A 320 27.35 13.86 -6.49
CA PHE A 320 26.59 13.49 -5.31
C PHE A 320 25.84 14.67 -4.73
N MET A 321 24.59 14.45 -4.37
CA MET A 321 23.73 15.39 -3.68
C MET A 321 23.80 15.13 -2.19
N HIS A 322 24.00 16.18 -1.38
CA HIS A 322 24.17 16.08 0.07
C HIS A 322 23.08 16.84 0.81
N GLN A 323 22.58 16.23 1.88
CA GLN A 323 21.73 16.90 2.87
C GLN A 323 21.79 16.15 4.20
N ALA A 324 21.59 16.88 5.29
CA ALA A 324 21.43 16.33 6.63
C ALA A 324 20.09 16.80 7.22
N ALA A 325 19.26 15.86 7.60
CA ALA A 325 17.95 16.14 8.20
C ALA A 325 17.47 14.95 9.06
N ASP A 326 16.37 15.17 9.78
CA ASP A 326 15.68 14.10 10.49
C ASP A 326 14.88 13.25 9.50
N PHE A 327 15.30 12.00 9.34
CA PHE A 327 14.65 11.03 8.47
C PHE A 327 14.21 9.79 9.24
N LYS A 328 13.27 9.04 8.68
CA LYS A 328 13.05 7.66 9.08
C LYS A 328 14.22 6.81 8.58
N TYR A 329 14.87 6.12 9.52
CA TYR A 329 16.10 5.37 9.31
C TYR A 329 15.98 3.96 9.89
N TYR A 330 16.55 2.99 9.19
CA TYR A 330 16.66 1.59 9.59
C TYR A 330 18.11 1.15 9.51
N GLU A 331 18.53 0.32 10.46
CA GLU A 331 19.85 -0.31 10.47
C GLU A 331 19.76 -1.69 11.12
N ASN A 332 20.23 -2.70 10.42
CA ASN A 332 20.35 -4.07 10.91
C ASN A 332 21.58 -4.73 10.27
N GLY A 333 22.64 -4.93 11.07
CA GLY A 333 23.92 -5.40 10.56
C GLY A 333 24.49 -4.42 9.53
N ASP A 334 24.81 -4.94 8.34
CA ASP A 334 25.35 -4.14 7.23
C ASP A 334 24.26 -3.47 6.37
N THR A 335 22.98 -3.78 6.61
CA THR A 335 21.86 -3.18 5.89
C THR A 335 21.44 -1.87 6.54
N LYS A 336 21.39 -0.81 5.76
CA LYS A 336 20.91 0.51 6.15
C LYS A 336 19.84 0.98 5.16
N ALA A 337 18.81 1.65 5.67
CA ALA A 337 17.83 2.28 4.81
C ALA A 337 17.42 3.64 5.35
N VAL A 338 17.16 4.58 4.44
CA VAL A 338 16.64 5.91 4.73
C VAL A 338 15.40 6.16 3.89
N LYS A 339 14.35 6.73 4.51
CA LYS A 339 13.11 7.12 3.83
C LYS A 339 13.14 8.62 3.56
N LEU A 340 13.19 8.98 2.28
CA LEU A 340 13.21 10.35 1.77
C LEU A 340 11.80 10.72 1.29
N PRO A 341 11.08 11.61 2.00
CA PRO A 341 9.70 11.96 1.65
C PRO A 341 9.63 12.94 0.48
N TYR A 342 8.64 12.75 -0.39
CA TYR A 342 8.22 13.70 -1.42
C TYR A 342 7.07 14.58 -0.91
N GLU A 343 6.94 15.79 -1.47
CA GLU A 343 5.86 16.73 -1.12
C GLU A 343 4.44 16.20 -1.41
N ASN A 344 4.32 15.22 -2.29
CA ASN A 344 3.05 14.56 -2.65
C ASN A 344 2.63 13.41 -1.71
N GLY A 345 3.35 13.22 -0.60
CA GLY A 345 3.05 12.19 0.40
C GLY A 345 3.66 10.81 0.12
N LEU A 346 4.29 10.61 -1.03
CA LEU A 346 5.11 9.42 -1.30
C LEU A 346 6.50 9.56 -0.69
N SER A 347 7.27 8.49 -0.77
CA SER A 347 8.65 8.49 -0.30
C SER A 347 9.51 7.57 -1.16
N MET A 348 10.77 7.95 -1.34
CA MET A 348 11.81 7.06 -1.81
C MET A 348 12.49 6.40 -0.61
N VAL A 349 12.66 5.10 -0.66
CA VAL A 349 13.50 4.38 0.30
C VAL A 349 14.80 4.00 -0.39
N VAL A 350 15.90 4.51 0.13
CA VAL A 350 17.25 4.15 -0.33
C VAL A 350 17.80 3.11 0.61
N VAL A 351 18.23 1.98 0.06
CA VAL A 351 18.76 0.85 0.81
C VAL A 351 20.21 0.59 0.42
N LEU A 352 21.08 0.44 1.41
CA LEU A 352 22.45 -0.05 1.27
C LEU A 352 22.55 -1.42 1.92
N GLY A 353 23.17 -2.38 1.25
CA GLY A 353 23.37 -3.75 1.75
C GLY A 353 22.27 -4.72 1.27
N ASP A 354 21.96 -5.73 2.09
CA ASP A 354 21.02 -6.80 1.71
C ASP A 354 19.58 -6.33 1.74
N THR A 355 18.86 -6.57 0.64
CA THR A 355 17.44 -6.19 0.48
C THR A 355 16.46 -7.30 0.84
N LYS A 356 16.93 -8.48 1.25
CA LYS A 356 16.11 -9.70 1.40
C LYS A 356 14.96 -9.56 2.37
N ASN A 357 14.85 -8.78 3.31
CA ASN A 357 13.70 -8.64 4.20
C ASN A 357 13.29 -7.17 4.39
N ILE A 358 13.91 -6.28 3.62
CA ILE A 358 13.80 -4.85 3.85
C ILE A 358 12.36 -4.34 3.69
N LEU A 359 11.60 -4.88 2.74
CA LEU A 359 10.21 -4.48 2.51
C LEU A 359 9.36 -4.78 3.75
N ASN A 360 9.45 -6.01 4.26
CA ASN A 360 8.76 -6.44 5.47
C ASN A 360 9.20 -5.63 6.71
N ASP A 361 10.49 -5.33 6.85
CA ASP A 361 11.01 -4.56 7.98
C ASP A 361 10.56 -3.08 7.93
N ILE A 362 10.44 -2.49 6.74
CA ILE A 362 9.89 -1.15 6.54
C ILE A 362 8.38 -1.14 6.83
N HIS A 363 7.66 -2.11 6.32
CA HIS A 363 6.22 -2.26 6.53
C HIS A 363 5.90 -2.41 8.03
N ASN A 364 6.64 -3.23 8.75
CA ASN A 364 6.50 -3.41 10.20
C ASN A 364 7.03 -2.22 11.04
N ASN A 365 7.17 -1.04 10.43
CA ASN A 365 7.53 0.21 11.11
C ASN A 365 8.86 0.16 11.90
N LYS A 366 9.81 -0.66 11.48
CA LYS A 366 11.12 -0.75 12.15
C LYS A 366 12.02 0.46 11.89
N MET A 367 11.58 1.42 11.08
CA MET A 367 12.30 2.67 10.84
C MET A 367 12.03 3.68 11.95
N THR A 368 13.07 4.23 12.56
CA THR A 368 13.01 5.25 13.62
C THR A 368 13.45 6.61 13.12
N GLY A 369 12.98 7.70 13.77
CA GLY A 369 13.47 9.06 13.49
C GLY A 369 14.92 9.22 13.91
N LYS A 370 15.79 9.70 13.02
CA LYS A 370 17.23 9.92 13.28
C LYS A 370 17.74 11.05 12.41
N LEU A 371 18.66 11.86 12.94
CA LEU A 371 19.43 12.78 12.12
C LEU A 371 20.38 11.96 11.24
N VAL A 372 20.18 12.03 9.92
CA VAL A 372 20.97 11.29 8.93
C VAL A 372 21.61 12.26 7.95
N ASP A 373 22.90 12.09 7.73
CA ASP A 373 23.62 12.74 6.65
C ASP A 373 23.53 11.82 5.42
N VAL A 374 22.85 12.30 4.37
CA VAL A 374 22.58 11.56 3.14
C VAL A 374 23.47 12.09 2.02
N SER A 375 24.27 11.19 1.46
CA SER A 375 25.02 11.42 0.21
C SER A 375 24.43 10.50 -0.87
N LEU A 376 23.71 11.07 -1.82
CA LEU A 376 22.99 10.33 -2.86
C LEU A 376 23.53 10.70 -4.24
N PRO A 377 24.06 9.72 -5.02
CA PRO A 377 24.52 10.00 -6.37
C PRO A 377 23.37 10.43 -7.28
N LYS A 378 23.61 11.37 -8.17
CA LYS A 378 22.71 11.66 -9.28
C LYS A 378 22.79 10.52 -10.27
N PHE A 379 21.67 9.85 -10.50
CA PHE A 379 21.61 8.72 -11.43
C PHE A 379 20.42 8.84 -12.37
N LYS A 380 20.54 8.17 -13.50
CA LYS A 380 19.47 7.83 -14.43
C LYS A 380 19.55 6.33 -14.66
N ALA A 381 18.46 5.64 -14.47
CA ALA A 381 18.35 4.22 -14.79
C ALA A 381 17.29 4.04 -15.88
N GLU A 382 17.64 3.27 -16.89
CA GLU A 382 16.74 2.82 -17.95
C GLU A 382 16.91 1.31 -18.04
N TYR A 383 15.80 0.60 -18.13
CA TYR A 383 15.81 -0.85 -18.19
C TYR A 383 14.71 -1.34 -19.14
N SER A 384 15.06 -2.25 -20.00
CA SER A 384 14.15 -2.95 -20.88
C SER A 384 14.49 -4.45 -20.84
N ILE A 385 13.52 -5.29 -20.74
CA ILE A 385 13.70 -6.74 -20.77
C ILE A 385 12.61 -7.38 -21.63
N ASP A 386 13.02 -8.22 -22.54
CA ASP A 386 12.16 -9.07 -23.33
C ASP A 386 12.20 -10.49 -22.73
N TYR A 387 11.02 -11.07 -22.43
CA TYR A 387 10.88 -12.41 -21.89
C TYR A 387 10.39 -13.41 -22.93
#